data_79bb320a079be4faed983a238d59eb84
#
_entry.id   79bb320a079be4faed983a238d59eb84
#
_cell.length_a   1.000
_cell.length_b   1.000
_cell.length_c   1.000
_cell.angle_alpha   90.00
_cell.angle_beta   90.00
_cell.angle_gamma   90.00
#
_symmetry.space_group_name_H-M   'P 1'
#
loop_
_entity.id
_entity.type
_entity.pdbx_description
1 polymer ?
#
loop_
_entity_poly.entity_id
_entity_poly.type
_entity_poly.pdbx_seq_one_letter_code
_entity_poly.pdbx_strand_id
1 'polypeptide(L)'
;ALDLGFGAIGAAVQELKAADANRPLHISCTSSFAASWLMPRLPGFRASHPEINLMLDPSPELVTLKPGGIDLAIRYGQGDWPGLEVELLLASPMVIVAAPGLLKTKGKITPAELVNYPWLDELGTTESTNWAEAYGVHPSELKSRVHVPGNLLLDGVRSGQGVVVTVRHFVEDDLKSGRLVELFCETDNRGYHIVTRPGVLRPSARKFVRWLRRQ
;
A
#
# COMPACT_ATOMS: atom_id res chain seq x y z
N ALA A 1 -31.41 36.42 23.56
CA ALA A 1 -31.15 36.11 22.13
C ALA A 1 -29.77 35.49 21.91
N LEU A 2 -28.70 36.00 22.49
CA LEU A 2 -27.33 35.50 22.34
C LEU A 2 -27.18 34.06 22.91
N ASP A 3 -27.68 33.78 24.09
CA ASP A 3 -27.62 32.45 24.74
C ASP A 3 -28.33 31.35 23.94
N LEU A 4 -29.43 31.65 23.29
CA LEU A 4 -30.14 30.73 22.41
C LEU A 4 -29.33 30.42 21.13
N GLY A 5 -28.62 31.42 20.60
CA GLY A 5 -27.73 31.24 19.45
C GLY A 5 -26.53 30.35 19.77
N PHE A 6 -25.87 30.58 20.90
CA PHE A 6 -24.77 29.72 21.34
C PHE A 6 -25.21 28.30 21.70
N GLY A 7 -26.39 28.13 22.27
CA GLY A 7 -26.99 26.83 22.54
C GLY A 7 -27.26 26.03 21.28
N ALA A 8 -27.83 26.68 20.25
CA ALA A 8 -28.09 26.04 18.95
C ALA A 8 -26.77 25.63 18.23
N ILE A 9 -25.75 26.49 18.26
CA ILE A 9 -24.43 26.15 17.71
C ILE A 9 -23.80 24.98 18.48
N GLY A 10 -23.90 25.01 19.82
CA GLY A 10 -23.40 23.92 20.67
C GLY A 10 -24.07 22.57 20.35
N ALA A 11 -25.40 22.57 20.19
CA ALA A 11 -26.16 21.36 19.82
C ALA A 11 -25.76 20.85 18.44
N ALA A 12 -25.68 21.72 17.44
CA ALA A 12 -25.26 21.35 16.09
C ALA A 12 -23.82 20.78 16.06
N VAL A 13 -22.91 21.34 16.83
CA VAL A 13 -21.52 20.82 16.98
C VAL A 13 -21.52 19.45 17.64
N GLN A 14 -22.38 19.20 18.64
CA GLN A 14 -22.49 17.89 19.29
C GLN A 14 -23.09 16.83 18.35
N GLU A 15 -24.11 17.18 17.59
CA GLU A 15 -24.68 16.28 16.56
C GLU A 15 -23.65 15.92 15.49
N LEU A 16 -22.89 16.89 14.97
CA LEU A 16 -21.82 16.66 14.01
C LEU A 16 -20.72 15.75 14.59
N LYS A 17 -20.33 15.97 15.85
CA LYS A 17 -19.35 15.11 16.54
C LYS A 17 -19.88 13.68 16.73
N ALA A 18 -21.15 13.52 17.08
CA ALA A 18 -21.77 12.21 17.24
C ALA A 18 -21.88 11.46 15.91
N ALA A 19 -22.26 12.14 14.83
CA ALA A 19 -22.28 11.57 13.48
C ALA A 19 -20.90 11.14 13.01
N ASP A 20 -19.87 11.96 13.24
CA ASP A 20 -18.48 11.64 12.89
C ASP A 20 -17.89 10.51 13.77
N ALA A 21 -18.32 10.41 15.04
CA ALA A 21 -17.87 9.34 15.94
C ALA A 21 -18.34 7.95 15.48
N ASN A 22 -19.54 7.85 14.90
CA ASN A 22 -20.14 6.60 14.44
C ASN A 22 -19.76 6.23 12.99
N ARG A 23 -19.15 7.13 12.25
CA ARG A 23 -18.70 6.88 10.89
C ARG A 23 -17.55 5.85 10.88
N PRO A 24 -17.58 4.84 9.99
CA PRO A 24 -16.45 3.94 9.81
C PRO A 24 -15.15 4.69 9.62
N LEU A 25 -14.04 4.14 10.12
CA LEU A 25 -12.70 4.63 9.83
C LEU A 25 -12.35 4.28 8.39
N HIS A 26 -12.23 5.28 7.54
CA HIS A 26 -11.99 5.13 6.11
C HIS A 26 -10.51 5.23 5.80
N ILE A 27 -9.92 4.13 5.33
CA ILE A 27 -8.50 3.97 5.07
C ILE A 27 -8.31 3.66 3.59
N SER A 28 -7.49 4.45 2.90
CA SER A 28 -7.07 4.13 1.53
C SER A 28 -5.64 3.58 1.52
N CYS A 29 -5.41 2.52 0.76
CA CYS A 29 -4.09 1.91 0.57
C CYS A 29 -4.02 1.19 -0.77
N THR A 30 -2.85 0.68 -1.17
CA THR A 30 -2.75 -0.20 -2.35
C THR A 30 -3.36 -1.58 -2.06
N SER A 31 -3.86 -2.26 -3.09
CA SER A 31 -4.43 -3.60 -2.94
C SER A 31 -3.40 -4.62 -2.47
N SER A 32 -2.16 -4.50 -2.93
CA SER A 32 -1.03 -5.33 -2.49
C SER A 32 -0.72 -5.13 -1.00
N PHE A 33 -0.67 -3.88 -0.50
CA PHE A 33 -0.48 -3.60 0.91
C PHE A 33 -1.63 -4.13 1.77
N ALA A 34 -2.87 -3.87 1.34
CA ALA A 34 -4.04 -4.37 2.05
C ALA A 34 -3.98 -5.88 2.24
N ALA A 35 -3.73 -6.64 1.16
CA ALA A 35 -3.71 -8.09 1.20
C ALA A 35 -2.51 -8.66 1.96
N SER A 36 -1.31 -8.15 1.68
CA SER A 36 -0.07 -8.78 2.14
C SER A 36 0.38 -8.34 3.53
N TRP A 37 0.03 -7.11 3.93
CA TRP A 37 0.50 -6.57 5.20
C TRP A 37 -0.61 -6.26 6.20
N LEU A 38 -1.67 -5.57 5.76
CA LEU A 38 -2.70 -5.07 6.68
C LEU A 38 -3.67 -6.17 7.12
N MET A 39 -4.25 -6.92 6.18
CA MET A 39 -5.28 -7.93 6.49
C MET A 39 -4.81 -9.02 7.47
N PRO A 40 -3.57 -9.57 7.38
CA PRO A 40 -3.08 -10.55 8.36
C PRO A 40 -2.97 -10.00 9.79
N ARG A 41 -2.77 -8.68 9.95
CA ARG A 41 -2.58 -8.00 11.25
C ARG A 41 -3.88 -7.42 11.82
N LEU A 42 -4.86 -7.17 10.96
CA LEU A 42 -6.12 -6.49 11.31
C LEU A 42 -6.94 -7.18 12.43
N PRO A 43 -6.94 -8.51 12.59
CA PRO A 43 -7.60 -9.16 13.72
C PRO A 43 -7.16 -8.62 15.09
N GLY A 44 -5.86 -8.27 15.25
CA GLY A 44 -5.34 -7.66 16.48
C GLY A 44 -5.92 -6.28 16.78
N PHE A 45 -6.10 -5.45 15.75
CA PHE A 45 -6.76 -4.16 15.90
C PHE A 45 -8.24 -4.33 16.30
N ARG A 46 -8.97 -5.20 15.60
CA ARG A 46 -10.39 -5.45 15.86
C ARG A 46 -10.65 -6.02 17.26
N ALA A 47 -9.77 -6.87 17.75
CA ALA A 47 -9.85 -7.40 19.11
C ALA A 47 -9.65 -6.30 20.17
N SER A 48 -8.76 -5.34 19.90
CA SER A 48 -8.44 -4.23 20.83
C SER A 48 -9.45 -3.07 20.72
N HIS A 49 -10.13 -2.94 19.60
CA HIS A 49 -11.03 -1.83 19.28
C HIS A 49 -12.31 -2.31 18.57
N PRO A 50 -13.11 -3.18 19.21
CA PRO A 50 -14.32 -3.76 18.60
C PRO A 50 -15.38 -2.70 18.25
N GLU A 51 -15.30 -1.52 18.87
CA GLU A 51 -16.22 -0.41 18.62
C GLU A 51 -15.92 0.36 17.31
N ILE A 52 -14.76 0.13 16.68
CA ILE A 52 -14.35 0.86 15.48
C ILE A 52 -14.69 0.03 14.24
N ASN A 53 -15.66 0.49 13.47
CA ASN A 53 -15.89 -0.04 12.13
C ASN A 53 -14.85 0.48 11.16
N LEU A 54 -14.36 -0.38 10.26
CA LEU A 54 -13.36 -0.06 9.26
C LEU A 54 -13.94 -0.11 7.85
N MET A 55 -13.52 0.80 7.02
CA MET A 55 -13.74 0.80 5.58
C MET A 55 -12.38 0.90 4.90
N LEU A 56 -12.00 -0.16 4.19
CA LEU A 56 -10.77 -0.17 3.38
C LEU A 56 -11.13 0.15 1.94
N ASP A 57 -10.42 1.09 1.37
CA ASP A 57 -10.53 1.51 -0.02
C ASP A 57 -9.21 1.22 -0.73
N PRO A 58 -9.08 0.03 -1.33
CA PRO A 58 -7.88 -0.33 -2.09
C PRO A 58 -7.84 0.45 -3.40
N SER A 59 -6.97 1.45 -3.47
CA SER A 59 -6.75 2.27 -4.66
C SER A 59 -5.28 2.60 -4.81
N PRO A 60 -4.70 2.48 -6.02
CA PRO A 60 -3.35 2.95 -6.31
C PRO A 60 -3.28 4.47 -6.39
N GLU A 61 -4.40 5.14 -6.63
CA GLU A 61 -4.45 6.57 -6.83
C GLU A 61 -4.16 7.37 -5.56
N LEU A 62 -3.51 8.54 -5.74
CA LEU A 62 -3.37 9.54 -4.69
C LEU A 62 -4.75 10.14 -4.40
N VAL A 63 -5.37 9.65 -3.33
CA VAL A 63 -6.68 10.14 -2.91
C VAL A 63 -6.57 11.50 -2.24
N THR A 64 -7.50 12.39 -2.55
CA THR A 64 -7.60 13.66 -1.84
C THR A 64 -8.21 13.41 -0.45
N LEU A 65 -7.43 13.65 0.58
CA LEU A 65 -7.89 13.56 1.97
C LEU A 65 -8.76 14.77 2.30
N LYS A 66 -10.09 14.63 2.21
CA LYS A 66 -11.06 15.70 2.52
C LYS A 66 -11.72 15.47 3.88
N PRO A 67 -12.16 16.53 4.59
CA PRO A 67 -13.00 16.37 5.77
C PRO A 67 -14.25 15.53 5.45
N GLY A 68 -14.57 14.56 6.33
CA GLY A 68 -15.71 13.65 6.13
C GLY A 68 -15.50 12.52 5.11
N GLY A 69 -14.37 12.52 4.37
CA GLY A 69 -13.97 11.48 3.44
C GLY A 69 -13.00 10.46 4.05
N ILE A 70 -11.93 10.15 3.30
CA ILE A 70 -10.84 9.26 3.74
C ILE A 70 -10.10 9.89 4.92
N ASP A 71 -9.93 9.12 5.99
CA ASP A 71 -9.30 9.60 7.23
C ASP A 71 -7.77 9.58 7.16
N LEU A 72 -7.23 8.53 6.55
CA LEU A 72 -5.80 8.37 6.32
C LEU A 72 -5.56 7.51 5.06
N ALA A 73 -4.40 7.69 4.48
CA ALA A 73 -3.92 6.84 3.39
C ALA A 73 -2.61 6.15 3.79
N ILE A 74 -2.36 4.99 3.21
CA ILE A 74 -1.07 4.29 3.31
C ILE A 74 -0.52 4.18 1.90
N ARG A 75 0.65 4.80 1.67
CA ARG A 75 1.22 4.95 0.32
C ARG A 75 2.69 4.57 0.32
N TYR A 76 3.11 3.93 -0.78
CA TYR A 76 4.51 3.62 -1.04
C TYR A 76 5.18 4.79 -1.78
N GLY A 77 6.38 5.15 -1.38
CA GLY A 77 7.14 6.22 -2.01
C GLY A 77 8.28 6.74 -1.14
N GLN A 78 8.81 7.90 -1.49
CA GLN A 78 9.90 8.56 -0.76
C GLN A 78 9.42 9.37 0.45
N GLY A 79 8.10 9.52 0.63
CA GLY A 79 7.53 10.32 1.71
C GLY A 79 7.31 11.80 1.35
N ASP A 80 7.35 12.14 0.07
CA ASP A 80 7.18 13.52 -0.41
C ASP A 80 5.75 13.72 -0.94
N TRP A 81 4.84 14.12 -0.04
CA TRP A 81 3.46 14.52 -0.36
C TRP A 81 3.18 15.90 0.22
N PRO A 82 3.41 16.97 -0.57
CA PRO A 82 3.26 18.36 -0.11
C PRO A 82 1.88 18.64 0.50
N GLY A 83 1.87 19.35 1.63
CA GLY A 83 0.63 19.73 2.33
C GLY A 83 -0.03 18.63 3.16
N LEU A 84 0.60 17.47 3.29
CA LEU A 84 0.14 16.37 4.13
C LEU A 84 1.13 16.08 5.26
N GLU A 85 0.65 15.48 6.33
CA GLU A 85 1.51 14.89 7.37
C GLU A 85 1.86 13.47 6.95
N VAL A 86 3.15 13.16 6.97
CA VAL A 86 3.71 11.91 6.45
C VAL A 86 4.59 11.27 7.51
N GLU A 87 4.39 10.00 7.74
CA GLU A 87 5.16 9.21 8.70
C GLU A 87 5.55 7.87 8.09
N LEU A 88 6.82 7.51 8.14
CA LEU A 88 7.31 6.22 7.66
C LEU A 88 6.73 5.08 8.53
N LEU A 89 6.03 4.15 7.91
CA LEU A 89 5.47 2.96 8.54
C LEU A 89 6.38 1.74 8.35
N LEU A 90 6.83 1.51 7.13
CA LEU A 90 7.59 0.31 6.76
C LEU A 90 8.62 0.67 5.69
N ALA A 91 9.89 0.73 6.08
CA ALA A 91 10.99 0.84 5.12
C ALA A 91 11.24 -0.52 4.46
N SER A 92 11.10 -0.58 3.15
CA SER A 92 11.38 -1.80 2.38
C SER A 92 11.60 -1.45 0.91
N PRO A 93 12.68 -1.92 0.29
CA PRO A 93 12.94 -1.69 -1.12
C PRO A 93 11.96 -2.46 -2.01
N MET A 94 11.86 -2.05 -3.25
CA MET A 94 11.28 -2.87 -4.32
C MET A 94 12.27 -3.94 -4.75
N VAL A 95 11.73 -5.11 -5.07
CA VAL A 95 12.46 -6.24 -5.63
C VAL A 95 11.76 -6.77 -6.87
N ILE A 96 12.52 -7.33 -7.78
CA ILE A 96 11.96 -8.19 -8.83
C ILE A 96 12.13 -9.63 -8.40
N VAL A 97 11.03 -10.36 -8.42
CA VAL A 97 10.99 -11.76 -8.03
C VAL A 97 10.30 -12.63 -9.08
N ALA A 98 10.65 -13.89 -9.08
CA ALA A 98 10.01 -14.92 -9.91
C ALA A 98 9.99 -16.27 -9.18
N ALA A 99 9.08 -17.15 -9.58
CA ALA A 99 9.17 -18.56 -9.19
C ALA A 99 10.38 -19.22 -9.89
N PRO A 100 11.16 -20.08 -9.18
CA PRO A 100 12.35 -20.72 -9.75
C PRO A 100 12.08 -21.48 -11.06
N GLY A 101 10.91 -22.11 -11.16
CA GLY A 101 10.51 -22.90 -12.33
C GLY A 101 10.25 -22.07 -13.59
N LEU A 102 10.08 -20.75 -13.47
CA LEU A 102 9.92 -19.85 -14.61
C LEU A 102 11.27 -19.56 -15.29
N LEU A 103 12.36 -19.62 -14.54
CA LEU A 103 13.67 -19.19 -15.01
C LEU A 103 14.34 -20.26 -15.91
N LYS A 104 14.76 -19.85 -17.08
CA LYS A 104 15.44 -20.73 -18.07
C LYS A 104 16.92 -20.93 -17.74
N THR A 105 17.51 -20.05 -16.94
CA THR A 105 18.92 -20.08 -16.57
C THR A 105 19.08 -20.16 -15.06
N LYS A 106 20.15 -20.82 -14.59
CA LYS A 106 20.50 -20.89 -13.16
C LYS A 106 21.48 -19.79 -12.72
N GLY A 107 21.83 -18.86 -13.62
CA GLY A 107 22.77 -17.76 -13.38
C GLY A 107 22.09 -16.43 -13.11
N LYS A 108 22.90 -15.37 -12.97
CA LYS A 108 22.39 -14.00 -12.90
C LYS A 108 21.71 -13.64 -14.21
N ILE A 109 20.51 -13.14 -14.12
CA ILE A 109 19.73 -12.65 -15.28
C ILE A 109 20.04 -11.16 -15.43
N THR A 110 20.32 -10.73 -16.65
CA THR A 110 20.49 -9.32 -16.98
C THR A 110 19.14 -8.64 -17.23
N PRO A 111 19.03 -7.30 -17.11
CA PRO A 111 17.81 -6.58 -17.46
C PRO A 111 17.34 -6.87 -18.90
N ALA A 112 18.26 -6.94 -19.86
CA ALA A 112 17.97 -7.25 -21.26
C ALA A 112 17.40 -8.67 -21.47
N GLU A 113 17.79 -9.63 -20.65
CA GLU A 113 17.21 -10.96 -20.68
C GLU A 113 15.84 -11.01 -20.04
N LEU A 114 15.64 -10.22 -18.96
CA LEU A 114 14.40 -10.21 -18.17
C LEU A 114 13.19 -9.70 -18.97
N VAL A 115 13.38 -8.84 -19.96
CA VAL A 115 12.31 -8.35 -20.85
C VAL A 115 11.61 -9.47 -21.62
N ASN A 116 12.29 -10.62 -21.81
CA ASN A 116 11.74 -11.74 -22.56
C ASN A 116 10.87 -12.69 -21.71
N TYR A 117 10.78 -12.44 -20.40
CA TYR A 117 9.88 -13.19 -19.52
C TYR A 117 8.48 -12.57 -19.50
N PRO A 118 7.45 -13.35 -19.18
CA PRO A 118 6.12 -12.77 -18.92
C PRO A 118 6.17 -11.89 -17.66
N TRP A 119 5.39 -10.80 -17.66
CA TRP A 119 5.32 -9.85 -16.56
C TRP A 119 3.91 -9.79 -15.98
N LEU A 120 3.82 -9.69 -14.67
CA LEU A 120 2.60 -9.36 -13.96
C LEU A 120 2.76 -7.97 -13.33
N ASP A 121 1.83 -7.09 -13.63
CA ASP A 121 1.82 -5.71 -13.15
C ASP A 121 0.60 -5.47 -12.25
N GLU A 122 0.77 -4.73 -11.18
CA GLU A 122 -0.36 -4.25 -10.40
C GLU A 122 -1.09 -3.13 -11.17
N LEU A 123 -2.41 -3.28 -11.30
CA LEU A 123 -3.26 -2.29 -11.95
C LEU A 123 -3.07 -0.90 -11.32
N GLY A 124 -2.88 0.11 -12.17
CA GLY A 124 -2.73 1.51 -11.77
C GLY A 124 -1.35 1.87 -11.20
N THR A 125 -0.36 0.96 -11.29
CA THR A 125 1.03 1.26 -10.93
C THR A 125 1.95 1.29 -12.16
N THR A 126 3.14 1.85 -12.00
CA THR A 126 4.15 1.98 -13.05
C THR A 126 5.49 1.33 -12.67
N GLU A 127 5.49 0.45 -11.67
CA GLU A 127 6.75 -0.03 -11.07
C GLU A 127 7.62 -0.81 -12.07
N SER A 128 7.04 -1.69 -12.89
CA SER A 128 7.79 -2.39 -13.95
C SER A 128 8.32 -1.45 -15.03
N THR A 129 7.55 -0.41 -15.38
CA THR A 129 7.96 0.63 -16.32
C THR A 129 9.11 1.46 -15.77
N ASN A 130 9.00 1.91 -14.53
CA ASN A 130 10.03 2.68 -13.83
C ASN A 130 11.33 1.86 -13.71
N TRP A 131 11.20 0.58 -13.38
CA TRP A 131 12.35 -0.32 -13.34
C TRP A 131 13.02 -0.46 -14.70
N ALA A 132 12.25 -0.71 -15.76
CA ALA A 132 12.78 -0.84 -17.11
C ALA A 132 13.59 0.39 -17.52
N GLU A 133 13.03 1.58 -17.33
CA GLU A 133 13.68 2.86 -17.62
C GLU A 133 14.97 3.06 -16.80
N ALA A 134 14.95 2.73 -15.50
CA ALA A 134 16.11 2.84 -14.61
C ALA A 134 17.28 1.94 -15.04
N TYR A 135 17.00 0.83 -15.71
CA TYR A 135 18.00 -0.10 -16.23
C TYR A 135 18.26 0.03 -17.73
N GLY A 136 17.80 1.13 -18.34
CA GLY A 136 18.05 1.42 -19.76
C GLY A 136 17.30 0.53 -20.75
N VAL A 137 16.21 -0.09 -20.30
CA VAL A 137 15.32 -0.90 -21.12
C VAL A 137 14.07 -0.09 -21.46
N HIS A 138 13.67 -0.08 -22.73
CA HIS A 138 12.45 0.63 -23.09
C HIS A 138 11.21 -0.17 -22.61
N PRO A 139 10.21 0.45 -21.94
CA PRO A 139 9.06 -0.25 -21.39
C PRO A 139 8.26 -1.08 -22.41
N SER A 140 8.27 -0.70 -23.69
CA SER A 140 7.63 -1.47 -24.77
C SER A 140 8.33 -2.80 -25.09
N GLU A 141 9.54 -3.01 -24.59
CA GLU A 141 10.26 -4.27 -24.76
C GLU A 141 9.80 -5.34 -23.76
N LEU A 142 9.14 -4.95 -22.66
CA LEU A 142 8.56 -5.88 -21.70
C LEU A 142 7.44 -6.68 -22.37
N LYS A 143 7.65 -8.00 -22.50
CA LYS A 143 6.76 -8.90 -23.25
C LYS A 143 5.70 -9.50 -22.32
N SER A 144 4.57 -9.88 -22.94
CA SER A 144 3.50 -10.67 -22.28
C SER A 144 3.07 -10.07 -20.93
N ARG A 145 2.76 -8.78 -20.91
CA ARG A 145 2.32 -8.09 -19.70
C ARG A 145 0.85 -8.43 -19.39
N VAL A 146 0.60 -8.79 -18.14
CA VAL A 146 -0.75 -8.99 -17.59
C VAL A 146 -0.93 -8.06 -16.40
N HIS A 147 -1.93 -7.19 -16.47
CA HIS A 147 -2.26 -6.29 -15.38
C HIS A 147 -3.33 -6.93 -14.49
N VAL A 148 -3.04 -7.06 -13.19
CA VAL A 148 -3.93 -7.68 -12.20
C VAL A 148 -4.13 -6.78 -11.00
N PRO A 149 -5.25 -6.90 -10.27
CA PRO A 149 -5.36 -6.29 -8.95
C PRO A 149 -4.22 -6.74 -8.03
N GLY A 150 -3.65 -5.84 -7.22
CA GLY A 150 -2.46 -6.13 -6.41
C GLY A 150 -2.61 -7.30 -5.44
N ASN A 151 -3.82 -7.59 -4.99
CA ASN A 151 -4.10 -8.76 -4.15
C ASN A 151 -3.92 -10.11 -4.89
N LEU A 152 -3.88 -10.13 -6.22
CA LEU A 152 -3.64 -11.33 -7.03
C LEU A 152 -2.18 -11.45 -7.49
N LEU A 153 -1.40 -10.39 -7.35
CA LEU A 153 -0.04 -10.31 -7.89
C LEU A 153 0.87 -11.40 -7.33
N LEU A 154 0.88 -11.57 -6.00
CA LEU A 154 1.75 -12.53 -5.33
C LEU A 154 1.35 -13.99 -5.62
N ASP A 155 0.07 -14.28 -5.72
CA ASP A 155 -0.40 -15.62 -6.09
C ASP A 155 -0.04 -15.95 -7.54
N GLY A 156 -0.10 -14.97 -8.42
CA GLY A 156 0.35 -15.10 -9.81
C GLY A 156 1.84 -15.44 -9.91
N VAL A 157 2.72 -14.69 -9.23
CA VAL A 157 4.16 -14.96 -9.27
C VAL A 157 4.52 -16.29 -8.60
N ARG A 158 3.89 -16.63 -7.46
CA ARG A 158 4.08 -17.94 -6.80
C ARG A 158 3.72 -19.11 -7.68
N SER A 159 2.71 -18.91 -8.54
CA SER A 159 2.26 -19.91 -9.53
C SER A 159 3.11 -19.92 -10.81
N GLY A 160 4.17 -19.11 -10.88
CA GLY A 160 5.09 -19.08 -12.03
C GLY A 160 4.50 -18.41 -13.29
N GLN A 161 3.50 -17.55 -13.14
CA GLN A 161 2.85 -16.90 -14.29
C GLN A 161 3.67 -15.75 -14.89
N GLY A 162 4.65 -15.22 -14.14
CA GLY A 162 5.48 -14.11 -14.61
C GLY A 162 6.46 -13.63 -13.56
N VAL A 163 7.23 -12.62 -13.93
CA VAL A 163 8.05 -11.82 -13.01
C VAL A 163 7.25 -10.65 -12.48
N VAL A 164 7.57 -10.18 -11.29
CA VAL A 164 6.83 -9.10 -10.60
C VAL A 164 7.82 -8.13 -9.98
N VAL A 165 7.50 -6.83 -10.04
CA VAL A 165 8.07 -5.83 -9.13
C VAL A 165 7.17 -5.77 -7.90
N THR A 166 7.74 -5.95 -6.71
CA THR A 166 6.98 -5.91 -5.46
C THR A 166 7.84 -5.43 -4.30
N VAL A 167 7.21 -5.09 -3.18
CA VAL A 167 7.90 -4.71 -1.96
C VAL A 167 8.53 -5.96 -1.32
N ARG A 168 9.82 -5.91 -1.03
CA ARG A 168 10.60 -7.04 -0.52
C ARG A 168 9.99 -7.68 0.73
N HIS A 169 9.46 -6.86 1.63
CA HIS A 169 8.81 -7.33 2.86
C HIS A 169 7.63 -8.29 2.62
N PHE A 170 6.91 -8.14 1.50
CA PHE A 170 5.76 -9.01 1.18
C PHE A 170 6.16 -10.41 0.74
N VAL A 171 7.39 -10.61 0.35
CA VAL A 171 7.92 -11.85 -0.22
C VAL A 171 9.06 -12.45 0.60
N GLU A 172 9.38 -11.91 1.79
CA GLU A 172 10.49 -12.40 2.61
C GLU A 172 10.42 -13.89 2.93
N ASP A 173 9.25 -14.40 3.28
CA ASP A 173 9.05 -15.81 3.58
C ASP A 173 9.10 -16.70 2.33
N ASP A 174 8.68 -16.17 1.19
CA ASP A 174 8.83 -16.85 -0.11
C ASP A 174 10.30 -16.93 -0.53
N LEU A 175 11.07 -15.88 -0.30
CA LEU A 175 12.51 -15.86 -0.54
C LEU A 175 13.26 -16.80 0.40
N LYS A 176 12.96 -16.77 1.71
CA LYS A 176 13.57 -17.67 2.71
C LYS A 176 13.29 -19.14 2.42
N SER A 177 12.08 -19.46 1.97
CA SER A 177 11.67 -20.84 1.65
C SER A 177 12.10 -21.30 0.24
N GLY A 178 12.64 -20.41 -0.58
CA GLY A 178 13.00 -20.70 -1.97
C GLY A 178 11.80 -20.86 -2.90
N ARG A 179 10.61 -20.48 -2.49
CA ARG A 179 9.41 -20.46 -3.33
C ARG A 179 9.51 -19.39 -4.42
N LEU A 180 10.14 -18.28 -4.08
CA LEU A 180 10.51 -17.22 -5.01
C LEU A 180 12.02 -16.98 -4.95
N VAL A 181 12.57 -16.46 -6.04
CA VAL A 181 13.96 -15.98 -6.12
C VAL A 181 13.97 -14.49 -6.40
N GLU A 182 14.86 -13.77 -5.73
CA GLU A 182 15.13 -12.37 -5.95
C GLU A 182 16.06 -12.22 -7.15
N LEU A 183 15.65 -11.49 -8.16
CA LEU A 183 16.41 -11.24 -9.38
C LEU A 183 17.11 -9.90 -9.32
N PHE A 184 16.42 -8.88 -8.81
CA PHE A 184 16.92 -7.53 -8.61
C PHE A 184 16.36 -6.96 -7.31
N CYS A 185 17.16 -6.11 -6.66
CA CYS A 185 16.76 -5.34 -5.49
C CYS A 185 17.12 -3.87 -5.73
N GLU A 186 16.16 -2.98 -5.59
CA GLU A 186 16.44 -1.55 -5.62
C GLU A 186 17.13 -1.12 -4.33
N THR A 187 17.99 -0.11 -4.41
CA THR A 187 18.80 0.38 -3.28
C THR A 187 18.30 1.72 -2.73
N ASP A 188 17.12 2.16 -3.15
CA ASP A 188 16.54 3.42 -2.69
C ASP A 188 15.90 3.30 -1.29
N ASN A 189 15.69 4.46 -0.66
CA ASN A 189 15.11 4.56 0.68
C ASN A 189 13.58 4.73 0.63
N ARG A 190 12.90 4.03 -0.27
CA ARG A 190 11.43 4.05 -0.34
C ARG A 190 10.80 3.16 0.75
N GLY A 191 9.53 3.42 1.01
CA GLY A 191 8.76 2.63 1.98
C GLY A 191 7.29 2.99 1.96
N TYR A 192 6.51 2.27 2.75
CA TYR A 192 5.13 2.64 3.04
C TYR A 192 5.08 3.72 4.12
N HIS A 193 4.23 4.71 3.88
CA HIS A 193 4.03 5.83 4.78
C HIS A 193 2.56 5.94 5.17
N ILE A 194 2.32 6.33 6.42
CA ILE A 194 1.01 6.81 6.87
C ILE A 194 0.90 8.27 6.43
N VAL A 195 -0.13 8.58 5.69
CA VAL A 195 -0.38 9.91 5.13
C VAL A 195 -1.69 10.42 5.69
N THR A 196 -1.67 11.59 6.32
CA THR A 196 -2.85 12.21 6.92
C THR A 196 -2.92 13.70 6.56
N ARG A 197 -4.09 14.29 6.74
CA ARG A 197 -4.22 15.75 6.69
C ARG A 197 -3.54 16.38 7.91
N PRO A 198 -2.98 17.59 7.75
CA PRO A 198 -2.53 18.37 8.89
C PRO A 198 -3.64 18.60 9.91
N GLY A 199 -3.27 18.60 11.20
CA GLY A 199 -4.17 18.88 12.28
C GLY A 199 -4.59 17.68 13.12
N VAL A 200 -5.69 17.82 13.86
CA VAL A 200 -6.10 16.81 14.83
C VAL A 200 -6.86 15.69 14.14
N LEU A 201 -6.30 14.50 14.17
CA LEU A 201 -6.98 13.28 13.75
C LEU A 201 -8.16 12.98 14.67
N ARG A 202 -9.26 12.49 14.10
CA ARG A 202 -10.36 12.00 14.92
C ARG A 202 -9.96 10.78 15.77
N PRO A 203 -10.65 10.51 16.88
CA PRO A 203 -10.24 9.49 17.86
C PRO A 203 -9.95 8.11 17.26
N SER A 204 -10.82 7.62 16.35
CA SER A 204 -10.65 6.33 15.68
C SER A 204 -9.39 6.28 14.83
N ALA A 205 -9.09 7.34 14.06
CA ALA A 205 -7.87 7.43 13.25
C ALA A 205 -6.61 7.45 14.13
N ARG A 206 -6.61 8.19 15.24
CA ARG A 206 -5.48 8.20 16.19
C ARG A 206 -5.23 6.82 16.81
N LYS A 207 -6.28 6.07 17.16
CA LYS A 207 -6.16 4.71 17.69
C LYS A 207 -5.54 3.79 16.65
N PHE A 208 -5.99 3.88 15.40
CA PHE A 208 -5.47 3.09 14.30
C PHE A 208 -4.01 3.41 13.97
N VAL A 209 -3.64 4.69 13.85
CA VAL A 209 -2.24 5.10 13.62
C VAL A 209 -1.34 4.61 14.76
N ARG A 210 -1.78 4.74 16.02
CA ARG A 210 -1.01 4.22 17.17
C ARG A 210 -0.85 2.71 17.12
N TRP A 211 -1.85 1.99 16.64
CA TRP A 211 -1.76 0.55 16.46
C TRP A 211 -0.80 0.19 15.31
N LEU A 212 -0.88 0.87 14.16
CA LEU A 212 0.04 0.66 13.03
C LEU A 212 1.52 0.79 13.44
N ARG A 213 1.85 1.78 14.27
CA ARG A 213 3.23 2.03 14.77
C ARG A 213 3.82 0.88 15.60
N ARG A 214 3.02 -0.08 16.00
CA ARG A 214 3.42 -1.19 16.86
C ARG A 214 3.55 -2.51 16.11
N GLN A 215 3.26 -2.51 14.82
CA GLN A 215 3.34 -3.67 13.96
C GLN A 215 4.74 -3.81 13.35
#